data_98aca62e0bd4dd830cca2ed514388889
#
_entry.id   98aca62e0bd4dd830cca2ed514388889
#
_cell.length_a   1.000
_cell.length_b   1.000
_cell.length_c   1.000
_cell.angle_alpha   90.00
_cell.angle_beta   90.00
_cell.angle_gamma   90.00
#
_symmetry.space_group_name_H-M   'P 1'
#
loop_
_entity.id
_entity.type
_entity.pdbx_description
1 polymer ?
#
loop_
_entity_poly.entity_id
_entity_poly.type
_entity_poly.pdbx_seq_one_letter_code
_entity_poly.pdbx_strand_id
1 'polypeptide(L)'
;MQILKYQLEHLEPLELKPELCSLDVGSLNFRDGVFINSSTWVEKAALHMHRMGIKPEIEIFDLGHLRQAKELIQSEIIADPPWIQLCLGIRWGIEGSLRSLCDLHARLPVGVHWSTLAPGALQLPITTHALLMGGHVRVGFEDNIYLSRGKLATSNSQFVERTVQIASQLEREIATCDDTRKILNIQQK
;
A
#
# COMPACT_ATOMS: atom_id res chain seq x y z
N MET A 1 22.93 -13.35 11.21
CA MET A 1 22.26 -13.25 12.54
C MET A 1 21.56 -11.90 12.75
N GLN A 2 22.14 -10.77 12.40
CA GLN A 2 21.53 -9.43 12.56
C GLN A 2 20.31 -9.19 11.65
N ILE A 3 20.34 -9.62 10.39
CA ILE A 3 19.22 -9.51 9.44
C ILE A 3 17.99 -10.31 9.92
N LEU A 4 18.18 -11.52 10.45
CA LEU A 4 17.10 -12.36 10.97
C LEU A 4 16.41 -11.73 12.20
N LYS A 5 17.18 -11.09 13.09
CA LYS A 5 16.63 -10.39 14.26
C LYS A 5 15.77 -9.21 13.82
N TYR A 6 16.26 -8.40 12.89
CA TYR A 6 15.55 -7.27 12.31
C TYR A 6 14.23 -7.71 11.63
N GLN A 7 14.25 -8.80 10.88
CA GLN A 7 13.06 -9.35 10.23
C GLN A 7 12.00 -9.89 11.21
N LEU A 8 12.41 -10.44 12.37
CA LEU A 8 11.49 -10.88 13.40
C LEU A 8 10.83 -9.71 14.14
N GLU A 9 11.57 -8.64 14.40
CA GLU A 9 11.05 -7.42 15.01
C GLU A 9 9.94 -6.78 14.17
N HIS A 10 9.99 -6.91 12.84
CA HIS A 10 8.93 -6.43 11.94
C HIS A 10 7.60 -7.18 12.07
N LEU A 11 7.58 -8.37 12.67
CA LEU A 11 6.37 -9.14 12.90
C LEU A 11 5.72 -8.86 14.26
N GLU A 12 6.39 -8.17 15.18
CA GLU A 12 5.86 -7.85 16.51
C GLU A 12 4.48 -7.15 16.46
N PRO A 13 4.22 -6.19 15.54
CA PRO A 13 2.90 -5.55 15.47
C PRO A 13 1.74 -6.53 15.19
N LEU A 14 2.00 -7.70 14.61
CA LEU A 14 0.98 -8.70 14.35
C LEU A 14 0.41 -9.31 15.64
N GLU A 15 1.16 -9.28 16.74
CA GLU A 15 0.70 -9.73 18.06
C GLU A 15 -0.51 -8.91 18.57
N LEU A 16 -0.66 -7.68 18.10
CA LEU A 16 -1.83 -6.82 18.36
C LEU A 16 -3.06 -7.26 17.55
N LYS A 17 -2.91 -8.24 16.66
CA LYS A 17 -3.96 -8.80 15.80
C LYS A 17 -4.74 -7.71 15.04
N PRO A 18 -4.08 -6.81 14.32
CA PRO A 18 -4.78 -5.82 13.49
C PRO A 18 -5.65 -6.52 12.44
N GLU A 19 -6.65 -5.83 11.93
CA GLU A 19 -7.46 -6.33 10.82
C GLU A 19 -6.67 -6.34 9.50
N LEU A 20 -5.78 -5.34 9.33
CA LEU A 20 -4.94 -5.12 8.16
C LEU A 20 -3.52 -4.76 8.62
N CYS A 21 -2.50 -5.23 7.91
CA CYS A 21 -1.10 -4.85 8.15
C CYS A 21 -0.33 -4.81 6.83
N SER A 22 0.55 -3.81 6.66
CA SER A 22 1.41 -3.71 5.49
C SER A 22 2.38 -4.87 5.37
N LEU A 23 2.60 -5.31 4.15
CA LEU A 23 3.57 -6.32 3.75
C LEU A 23 4.37 -5.80 2.56
N ASP A 24 5.55 -5.27 2.82
CA ASP A 24 6.46 -4.79 1.79
C ASP A 24 7.06 -5.97 1.03
N VAL A 25 6.73 -6.08 -0.24
CA VAL A 25 7.21 -7.15 -1.10
C VAL A 25 8.53 -6.76 -1.76
N GLY A 26 9.57 -7.57 -1.49
CA GLY A 26 10.90 -7.38 -2.06
C GLY A 26 11.78 -6.40 -1.31
N SER A 27 13.02 -6.33 -1.72
CA SER A 27 14.06 -5.46 -1.17
C SER A 27 14.26 -4.25 -2.05
N LEU A 28 14.57 -3.10 -1.45
CA LEU A 28 14.85 -1.87 -2.18
C LEU A 28 15.91 -1.04 -1.48
N ASN A 29 16.57 -0.15 -2.26
CA ASN A 29 17.36 0.92 -1.67
C ASN A 29 16.40 1.94 -1.06
N PHE A 30 16.60 2.28 0.22
CA PHE A 30 15.74 3.23 0.93
C PHE A 30 16.58 4.23 1.70
N ARG A 31 16.42 5.53 1.40
CA ARG A 31 17.27 6.61 1.93
C ARG A 31 18.75 6.30 1.67
N ASP A 32 19.56 6.22 2.72
CA ASP A 32 21.01 5.95 2.66
C ASP A 32 21.34 4.48 2.98
N GLY A 33 20.33 3.61 2.97
CA GLY A 33 20.47 2.19 3.30
C GLY A 33 19.74 1.26 2.34
N VAL A 34 19.59 0.02 2.76
CA VAL A 34 18.86 -1.03 2.03
C VAL A 34 17.79 -1.58 2.96
N PHE A 35 16.56 -1.57 2.49
CA PHE A 35 15.45 -2.28 3.11
C PHE A 35 15.41 -3.70 2.55
N ILE A 36 15.60 -4.71 3.42
CA ILE A 36 15.84 -6.08 2.98
C ILE A 36 14.66 -6.98 3.34
N ASN A 37 13.90 -7.39 2.32
CA ASN A 37 12.87 -8.42 2.42
C ASN A 37 13.16 -9.50 1.38
N SER A 38 13.80 -10.59 1.81
CA SER A 38 14.00 -11.74 0.92
C SER A 38 12.65 -12.40 0.56
N SER A 39 12.56 -13.00 -0.62
CA SER A 39 11.34 -13.69 -1.05
C SER A 39 10.86 -14.74 -0.03
N THR A 40 11.78 -15.51 0.53
CA THR A 40 11.47 -16.50 1.58
C THR A 40 10.92 -15.87 2.85
N TRP A 41 11.40 -14.68 3.22
CA TRP A 41 10.87 -13.96 4.40
C TRP A 41 9.47 -13.42 4.12
N VAL A 42 9.26 -12.80 2.96
CA VAL A 42 7.94 -12.29 2.54
C VAL A 42 6.89 -13.40 2.53
N GLU A 43 7.23 -14.56 1.97
CA GLU A 43 6.35 -15.73 1.98
C GLU A 43 5.99 -16.18 3.41
N LYS A 44 6.97 -16.28 4.30
CA LYS A 44 6.76 -16.63 5.71
C LYS A 44 5.90 -15.60 6.44
N ALA A 45 6.14 -14.31 6.20
CA ALA A 45 5.35 -13.22 6.79
C ALA A 45 3.90 -13.30 6.30
N ALA A 46 3.68 -13.46 5.00
CA ALA A 46 2.35 -13.64 4.41
C ALA A 46 1.60 -14.84 5.00
N LEU A 47 2.26 -16.01 5.10
CA LEU A 47 1.71 -17.20 5.73
C LEU A 47 1.38 -16.98 7.22
N HIS A 48 2.21 -16.25 7.94
CA HIS A 48 1.95 -15.91 9.34
C HIS A 48 0.73 -15.01 9.48
N MET A 49 0.63 -13.96 8.68
CA MET A 49 -0.56 -13.08 8.61
C MET A 49 -1.82 -13.88 8.26
N HIS A 50 -1.75 -14.76 7.27
CA HIS A 50 -2.85 -15.63 6.88
C HIS A 50 -3.37 -16.48 8.06
N ARG A 51 -2.45 -17.14 8.79
CA ARG A 51 -2.79 -17.97 9.97
C ARG A 51 -3.43 -17.17 11.11
N MET A 52 -3.06 -15.90 11.24
CA MET A 52 -3.61 -14.99 12.25
C MET A 52 -4.93 -14.33 11.81
N GLY A 53 -5.38 -14.54 10.57
CA GLY A 53 -6.54 -13.88 10.00
C GLY A 53 -6.34 -12.38 9.82
N ILE A 54 -5.10 -11.97 9.51
CA ILE A 54 -4.72 -10.58 9.24
C ILE A 54 -4.64 -10.39 7.72
N LYS A 55 -5.34 -9.39 7.19
CA LYS A 55 -5.28 -9.06 5.76
C LYS A 55 -3.97 -8.33 5.45
N PRO A 56 -3.11 -8.82 4.55
CA PRO A 56 -1.95 -8.08 4.11
C PRO A 56 -2.33 -6.95 3.17
N GLU A 57 -1.80 -5.75 3.41
CA GLU A 57 -1.69 -4.68 2.44
C GLU A 57 -0.34 -4.85 1.72
N ILE A 58 -0.38 -5.35 0.50
CA ILE A 58 0.82 -5.70 -0.25
C ILE A 58 1.40 -4.46 -0.89
N GLU A 59 2.50 -3.94 -0.34
CA GLU A 59 3.19 -2.77 -0.86
C GLU A 59 4.20 -3.15 -1.94
N ILE A 60 4.06 -2.55 -3.11
CA ILE A 60 4.94 -2.78 -4.26
C ILE A 60 5.56 -1.47 -4.74
N PHE A 61 6.87 -1.48 -4.94
CA PHE A 61 7.69 -0.31 -5.26
C PHE A 61 8.26 -0.37 -6.68
N ASP A 62 8.16 -1.53 -7.36
CA ASP A 62 8.56 -1.74 -8.74
C ASP A 62 7.90 -2.98 -9.39
N LEU A 63 8.22 -3.24 -10.66
CA LEU A 63 7.64 -4.36 -11.41
C LEU A 63 8.08 -5.75 -10.91
N GLY A 64 9.28 -5.86 -10.32
CA GLY A 64 9.74 -7.12 -9.72
C GLY A 64 8.93 -7.47 -8.49
N HIS A 65 8.61 -6.48 -7.66
CA HIS A 65 7.74 -6.65 -6.51
C HIS A 65 6.32 -7.06 -6.93
N LEU A 66 5.76 -6.44 -7.98
CA LEU A 66 4.46 -6.86 -8.52
C LEU A 66 4.46 -8.32 -8.99
N ARG A 67 5.55 -8.77 -9.61
CA ARG A 67 5.69 -10.17 -10.01
C ARG A 67 5.65 -11.10 -8.80
N GLN A 68 6.38 -10.79 -7.74
CA GLN A 68 6.39 -11.57 -6.50
C GLN A 68 5.00 -11.58 -5.83
N ALA A 69 4.31 -10.42 -5.77
CA ALA A 69 2.94 -10.33 -5.28
C ALA A 69 1.99 -11.26 -6.04
N LYS A 70 2.10 -11.33 -7.38
CA LYS A 70 1.32 -12.26 -8.19
C LYS A 70 1.58 -13.73 -7.86
N GLU A 71 2.81 -14.10 -7.62
CA GLU A 71 3.19 -15.48 -7.23
C GLU A 71 2.58 -15.85 -5.86
N LEU A 72 2.58 -14.93 -4.89
CA LEU A 72 1.93 -15.12 -3.59
C LEU A 72 0.40 -15.26 -3.70
N ILE A 73 -0.24 -14.49 -4.59
CA ILE A 73 -1.68 -14.58 -4.86
C ILE A 73 -2.01 -15.92 -5.53
N GLN A 74 -1.25 -16.31 -6.56
CA GLN A 74 -1.46 -17.57 -7.29
C GLN A 74 -1.26 -18.82 -6.43
N SER A 75 -0.41 -18.73 -5.41
CA SER A 75 -0.20 -19.82 -4.43
C SER A 75 -1.23 -19.85 -3.30
N GLU A 76 -2.28 -19.02 -3.37
CA GLU A 76 -3.36 -18.93 -2.38
C GLU A 76 -2.89 -18.57 -0.95
N ILE A 77 -1.67 -18.06 -0.80
CA ILE A 77 -1.15 -17.59 0.48
C ILE A 77 -1.87 -16.28 0.89
N ILE A 78 -2.22 -15.46 -0.09
CA ILE A 78 -2.96 -14.20 0.12
C ILE A 78 -4.46 -14.46 0.03
N ALA A 79 -5.18 -14.11 1.11
CA ALA A 79 -6.63 -14.26 1.16
C ALA A 79 -7.35 -13.36 0.15
N ASP A 80 -8.34 -13.90 -0.55
CA ASP A 80 -9.14 -13.19 -1.54
C ASP A 80 -10.14 -12.21 -0.86
N PRO A 81 -10.44 -11.04 -1.47
CA PRO A 81 -9.73 -10.41 -2.58
C PRO A 81 -8.38 -9.85 -2.12
N PRO A 82 -7.32 -9.91 -2.95
CA PRO A 82 -6.02 -9.31 -2.61
C PRO A 82 -6.13 -7.79 -2.54
N TRP A 83 -5.35 -7.18 -1.64
CA TRP A 83 -5.21 -5.74 -1.50
C TRP A 83 -3.77 -5.32 -1.82
N ILE A 84 -3.58 -4.53 -2.88
CA ILE A 84 -2.26 -4.10 -3.35
C ILE A 84 -2.14 -2.58 -3.24
N GLN A 85 -1.07 -2.10 -2.63
CA GLN A 85 -0.71 -0.69 -2.60
C GLN A 85 0.44 -0.40 -3.56
N LEU A 86 0.18 0.46 -4.54
CA LEU A 86 1.16 0.92 -5.52
C LEU A 86 1.93 2.10 -4.93
N CYS A 87 3.21 1.89 -4.58
CA CYS A 87 4.07 2.89 -3.95
C CYS A 87 4.95 3.55 -5.02
N LEU A 88 4.52 4.71 -5.54
CA LEU A 88 5.22 5.39 -6.63
C LEU A 88 6.09 6.55 -6.14
N GLY A 89 7.22 6.77 -6.78
CA GLY A 89 8.07 7.93 -6.53
C GLY A 89 8.98 7.82 -5.31
N ILE A 90 9.05 6.67 -4.68
CA ILE A 90 10.09 6.36 -3.70
C ILE A 90 11.43 6.29 -4.44
N ARG A 91 12.45 6.99 -3.92
CA ARG A 91 13.78 7.00 -4.55
C ARG A 91 14.29 5.57 -4.77
N TRP A 92 14.71 5.28 -5.98
CA TRP A 92 15.21 3.98 -6.45
C TRP A 92 14.13 2.89 -6.66
N GLY A 93 12.86 3.17 -6.37
CA GLY A 93 11.72 2.42 -6.84
C GLY A 93 11.22 2.92 -8.20
N ILE A 94 10.00 2.55 -8.57
CA ILE A 94 9.38 3.03 -9.80
C ILE A 94 9.13 4.55 -9.75
N GLU A 95 9.29 5.22 -10.89
CA GLU A 95 9.08 6.65 -10.99
C GLU A 95 7.65 7.07 -10.61
N GLY A 96 7.52 8.19 -9.89
CA GLY A 96 6.23 8.79 -9.52
C GLY A 96 5.62 9.56 -10.69
N SER A 97 5.19 8.85 -11.73
CA SER A 97 4.56 9.42 -12.91
C SER A 97 3.23 8.74 -13.23
N LEU A 98 2.37 9.45 -13.99
CA LEU A 98 1.12 8.86 -14.47
C LEU A 98 1.35 7.64 -15.36
N ARG A 99 2.41 7.67 -16.16
CA ARG A 99 2.77 6.52 -16.98
C ARG A 99 3.06 5.32 -16.12
N SER A 100 3.87 5.47 -15.07
CA SER A 100 4.18 4.40 -14.13
C SER A 100 2.94 3.86 -13.43
N LEU A 101 2.02 4.73 -13.01
CA LEU A 101 0.75 4.33 -12.42
C LEU A 101 -0.10 3.50 -13.40
N CYS A 102 -0.26 3.97 -14.64
CA CYS A 102 -0.99 3.24 -15.68
C CYS A 102 -0.32 1.90 -16.01
N ASP A 103 1.01 1.87 -16.10
CA ASP A 103 1.77 0.65 -16.41
C ASP A 103 1.66 -0.41 -15.29
N LEU A 104 1.71 0.00 -14.03
CA LEU A 104 1.47 -0.91 -12.89
C LEU A 104 0.03 -1.39 -12.85
N HIS A 105 -0.93 -0.47 -12.96
CA HIS A 105 -2.35 -0.80 -12.94
C HIS A 105 -2.73 -1.80 -14.03
N ALA A 106 -2.26 -1.59 -15.27
CA ALA A 106 -2.52 -2.50 -16.39
C ALA A 106 -1.98 -3.93 -16.18
N ARG A 107 -1.06 -4.11 -15.23
CA ARG A 107 -0.46 -5.39 -14.89
C ARG A 107 -1.02 -6.02 -13.62
N LEU A 108 -1.94 -5.36 -12.92
CA LEU A 108 -2.59 -5.94 -11.74
C LEU A 108 -3.37 -7.20 -12.11
N PRO A 109 -3.44 -8.20 -11.22
CA PRO A 109 -4.32 -9.35 -11.41
C PRO A 109 -5.79 -8.91 -11.46
N VAL A 110 -6.61 -9.69 -12.16
CA VAL A 110 -8.08 -9.49 -12.16
C VAL A 110 -8.62 -9.75 -10.74
N GLY A 111 -9.59 -8.93 -10.31
CA GLY A 111 -10.25 -9.09 -9.02
C GLY A 111 -9.49 -8.50 -7.83
N VAL A 112 -8.32 -7.89 -8.03
CA VAL A 112 -7.57 -7.24 -6.98
C VAL A 112 -8.15 -5.85 -6.65
N HIS A 113 -8.25 -5.51 -5.37
CA HIS A 113 -8.43 -4.13 -4.94
C HIS A 113 -7.08 -3.45 -4.80
N TRP A 114 -7.01 -2.18 -5.15
CA TRP A 114 -5.73 -1.47 -5.14
C TRP A 114 -5.84 -0.04 -4.65
N SER A 115 -4.77 0.41 -4.04
CA SER A 115 -4.54 1.80 -3.65
C SER A 115 -3.22 2.30 -4.20
N THR A 116 -2.97 3.59 -4.05
CA THR A 116 -1.66 4.17 -4.31
C THR A 116 -1.26 5.19 -3.27
N LEU A 117 0.04 5.33 -3.07
CA LEU A 117 0.68 6.43 -2.38
C LEU A 117 1.79 7.03 -3.25
N ALA A 118 2.16 8.26 -2.94
CA ALA A 118 3.37 8.88 -3.47
C ALA A 118 3.91 9.95 -2.49
N PRO A 119 5.24 10.13 -2.36
CA PRO A 119 5.82 11.03 -1.39
C PRO A 119 5.78 12.50 -1.84
N GLY A 120 5.71 13.40 -0.87
CA GLY A 120 5.88 14.84 -1.05
C GLY A 120 4.93 15.45 -2.08
N ALA A 121 5.48 16.21 -3.01
CA ALA A 121 4.70 16.91 -4.05
C ALA A 121 3.96 15.98 -5.02
N LEU A 122 4.37 14.71 -5.10
CA LEU A 122 3.74 13.70 -5.95
C LEU A 122 2.45 13.14 -5.34
N GLN A 123 2.22 13.29 -4.03
CA GLN A 123 1.05 12.73 -3.36
C GLN A 123 -0.25 13.21 -4.02
N LEU A 124 -0.46 14.50 -4.15
CA LEU A 124 -1.71 15.03 -4.69
C LEU A 124 -1.98 14.61 -6.14
N PRO A 125 -1.07 14.78 -7.11
CA PRO A 125 -1.34 14.37 -8.49
C PRO A 125 -1.53 12.86 -8.63
N ILE A 126 -0.70 12.03 -8.01
CA ILE A 126 -0.78 10.57 -8.15
C ILE A 126 -2.07 10.03 -7.52
N THR A 127 -2.42 10.45 -6.30
CA THR A 127 -3.66 10.00 -5.63
C THR A 127 -4.90 10.48 -6.36
N THR A 128 -4.91 11.70 -6.91
CA THR A 128 -6.03 12.18 -7.73
C THR A 128 -6.24 11.32 -8.99
N HIS A 129 -5.16 10.92 -9.65
CA HIS A 129 -5.26 10.04 -10.81
C HIS A 129 -5.71 8.62 -10.43
N ALA A 130 -5.29 8.11 -9.29
CA ALA A 130 -5.81 6.83 -8.78
C ALA A 130 -7.33 6.89 -8.57
N LEU A 131 -7.83 7.99 -8.01
CA LEU A 131 -9.28 8.19 -7.87
C LEU A 131 -10.00 8.18 -9.23
N LEU A 132 -9.45 8.83 -10.26
CA LEU A 132 -9.99 8.82 -11.63
C LEU A 132 -9.98 7.40 -12.25
N MET A 133 -9.01 6.58 -11.91
CA MET A 133 -8.86 5.22 -12.41
C MET A 133 -9.65 4.16 -11.61
N GLY A 134 -10.44 4.58 -10.60
CA GLY A 134 -11.22 3.67 -9.77
C GLY A 134 -10.47 3.07 -8.58
N GLY A 135 -9.22 3.46 -8.36
CA GLY A 135 -8.40 3.01 -7.23
C GLY A 135 -8.74 3.72 -5.92
N HIS A 136 -8.19 3.19 -4.83
CA HIS A 136 -8.17 3.83 -3.52
C HIS A 136 -6.87 4.60 -3.32
N VAL A 137 -6.74 5.33 -2.22
CA VAL A 137 -5.57 6.18 -1.97
C VAL A 137 -5.14 6.17 -0.51
N ARG A 138 -3.85 6.29 -0.29
CA ARG A 138 -3.25 6.56 1.02
C ARG A 138 -2.68 7.97 1.01
N VAL A 139 -2.97 8.74 2.07
CA VAL A 139 -2.46 10.09 2.31
C VAL A 139 -2.10 10.28 3.78
N GLY A 140 -1.13 11.14 4.07
CA GLY A 140 -0.76 11.45 5.45
C GLY A 140 0.67 11.94 5.61
N PHE A 141 1.05 12.20 6.86
CA PHE A 141 2.35 12.75 7.24
C PHE A 141 3.53 11.82 6.98
N GLU A 142 3.30 10.53 6.94
CA GLU A 142 4.37 9.59 6.61
C GLU A 142 4.95 9.88 5.22
N ASP A 143 4.07 10.20 4.27
CA ASP A 143 4.43 10.36 2.87
C ASP A 143 4.64 11.83 2.49
N ASN A 144 3.94 12.78 3.14
CA ASN A 144 3.98 14.19 2.79
C ASN A 144 3.64 15.09 3.98
N ILE A 145 4.44 16.12 4.21
CA ILE A 145 4.20 17.13 5.27
C ILE A 145 3.59 18.42 4.75
N TYR A 146 3.47 18.62 3.41
CA TYR A 146 2.93 19.83 2.81
C TYR A 146 1.50 19.64 2.31
N LEU A 147 0.57 20.42 2.83
CA LEU A 147 -0.80 20.46 2.31
C LEU A 147 -0.85 21.08 0.91
N SER A 148 -0.06 22.13 0.69
CA SER A 148 0.14 22.76 -0.61
C SER A 148 1.54 23.37 -0.68
N ARG A 149 1.93 23.87 -1.86
CA ARG A 149 3.26 24.48 -2.05
C ARG A 149 3.52 25.58 -1.01
N GLY A 150 4.54 25.37 -0.18
CA GLY A 150 4.96 26.32 0.86
C GLY A 150 4.07 26.33 2.12
N LYS A 151 3.01 25.50 2.20
CA LYS A 151 2.11 25.44 3.35
C LYS A 151 2.17 24.05 3.98
N LEU A 152 2.71 23.96 5.18
CA LEU A 152 2.71 22.72 5.96
C LEU A 152 1.28 22.33 6.36
N ALA A 153 1.00 21.05 6.39
CA ALA A 153 -0.19 20.53 7.03
C ALA A 153 -0.02 20.56 8.56
N THR A 154 -1.12 20.72 9.27
CA THR A 154 -1.14 20.73 10.75
C THR A 154 -1.67 19.42 11.34
N SER A 155 -2.30 18.60 10.53
CA SER A 155 -2.83 17.27 10.93
C SER A 155 -2.99 16.34 9.73
N ASN A 156 -3.05 15.04 9.99
CA ASN A 156 -3.42 14.05 8.98
C ASN A 156 -4.83 14.28 8.41
N SER A 157 -5.76 14.79 9.24
CA SER A 157 -7.13 15.06 8.81
C SER A 157 -7.22 16.02 7.62
N GLN A 158 -6.31 17.00 7.52
CA GLN A 158 -6.30 17.93 6.37
C GLN A 158 -6.05 17.22 5.03
N PHE A 159 -5.20 16.19 5.00
CA PHE A 159 -5.00 15.40 3.79
C PHE A 159 -6.22 14.55 3.46
N VAL A 160 -6.84 13.96 4.49
CA VAL A 160 -8.07 13.17 4.33
C VAL A 160 -9.21 14.05 3.83
N GLU A 161 -9.46 15.19 4.47
CA GLU A 161 -10.50 16.16 4.06
C GLU A 161 -10.34 16.60 2.61
N ARG A 162 -9.11 16.94 2.19
CA ARG A 162 -8.81 17.28 0.79
C ARG A 162 -9.11 16.12 -0.15
N THR A 163 -8.74 14.91 0.23
CA THR A 163 -8.98 13.71 -0.58
C THR A 163 -10.48 13.42 -0.72
N VAL A 164 -11.24 13.55 0.36
CA VAL A 164 -12.71 13.41 0.36
C VAL A 164 -13.36 14.46 -0.55
N GLN A 165 -12.90 15.73 -0.51
CA GLN A 165 -13.39 16.79 -1.40
C GLN A 165 -13.15 16.46 -2.87
N ILE A 166 -11.94 15.96 -3.22
CA ILE A 166 -11.62 15.55 -4.58
C ILE A 166 -12.48 14.37 -5.01
N ALA A 167 -12.63 13.35 -4.17
CA ALA A 167 -13.47 12.20 -4.46
C ALA A 167 -14.94 12.60 -4.71
N SER A 168 -15.47 13.52 -3.88
CA SER A 168 -16.82 14.07 -4.05
C SER A 168 -16.99 14.81 -5.40
N GLN A 169 -16.00 15.60 -5.83
CA GLN A 169 -16.04 16.26 -7.14
C GLN A 169 -15.98 15.27 -8.31
N LEU A 170 -15.45 14.09 -8.09
CA LEU A 170 -15.40 12.99 -9.04
C LEU A 170 -16.61 12.05 -8.91
N GLU A 171 -17.62 12.43 -8.12
CA GLU A 171 -18.82 11.64 -7.84
C GLU A 171 -18.51 10.23 -7.29
N ARG A 172 -17.40 10.11 -6.53
CA ARG A 172 -16.99 8.87 -5.88
C ARG A 172 -17.43 8.87 -4.42
N GLU A 173 -18.15 7.82 -4.05
CA GLU A 173 -18.55 7.59 -2.67
C GLU A 173 -17.34 7.24 -1.78
N ILE A 174 -17.41 7.66 -0.52
CA ILE A 174 -16.44 7.33 0.50
C ILE A 174 -16.95 6.13 1.29
N ALA A 175 -16.18 5.05 1.29
CA ALA A 175 -16.50 3.84 2.03
C ALA A 175 -16.47 4.11 3.55
N THR A 176 -17.45 3.57 4.25
CA THR A 176 -17.42 3.47 5.72
C THR A 176 -16.43 2.37 6.14
N CYS A 177 -16.12 2.28 7.44
CA CYS A 177 -15.31 1.19 7.97
C CYS A 177 -15.94 -0.19 7.66
N ASP A 178 -17.27 -0.29 7.74
CA ASP A 178 -17.98 -1.54 7.45
C ASP A 178 -17.99 -1.88 5.96
N ASP A 179 -18.10 -0.87 5.09
CA ASP A 179 -17.95 -1.09 3.65
C ASP A 179 -16.53 -1.54 3.31
N THR A 180 -15.51 -0.95 3.94
CA THR A 180 -14.11 -1.37 3.76
C THR A 180 -13.90 -2.82 4.17
N ARG A 181 -14.45 -3.25 5.31
CA ARG A 181 -14.39 -4.65 5.74
C ARG A 181 -15.06 -5.59 4.73
N LYS A 182 -16.22 -5.20 4.18
CA LYS A 182 -16.90 -5.98 3.13
C LYS A 182 -16.09 -6.04 1.85
N ILE A 183 -15.57 -4.90 1.36
CA ILE A 183 -14.74 -4.81 0.16
C ILE A 183 -13.51 -5.71 0.28
N LEU A 184 -12.85 -5.71 1.41
CA LEU A 184 -11.62 -6.47 1.66
C LEU A 184 -11.86 -7.88 2.22
N ASN A 185 -13.13 -8.27 2.43
CA ASN A 185 -13.52 -9.54 3.07
C ASN A 185 -12.79 -9.74 4.41
N ILE A 186 -12.78 -8.71 5.25
CA ILE A 186 -12.20 -8.73 6.60
C ILE A 186 -13.30 -9.12 7.59
N GLN A 187 -13.08 -10.18 8.35
CA GLN A 187 -14.00 -10.58 9.41
C GLN A 187 -13.85 -9.64 10.60
N GLN A 188 -14.95 -9.13 11.11
CA GLN A 188 -14.98 -8.41 12.39
C GLN A 188 -14.51 -9.34 13.51
N LYS A 189 -13.49 -8.91 14.26
CA LYS A 189 -12.96 -9.64 15.43
C LYS A 189 -13.68 -9.23 16.69
#